data_487634f0cb6a33d7a565af6bc34c75b4
#
_entry.id   487634f0cb6a33d7a565af6bc34c75b4
#
_cell.length_a   1.000
_cell.length_b   1.000
_cell.length_c   1.000
_cell.angle_alpha   90.00
_cell.angle_beta   90.00
_cell.angle_gamma   90.00
#
_symmetry.space_group_name_H-M   'P 1'
#
loop_
_entity.id
_entity.type
_entity.pdbx_description
1 polymer ?
#
loop_
_entity_poly.entity_id
_entity_poly.type
_entity_poly.pdbx_seq_one_letter_code
_entity_poly.pdbx_strand_id
1 'polypeptide(L)'
;MWSVVWLLAALVVLFCTLDVWYFLRAGTVILRAWFQAPVWDITGEQVVTGRVTPHDIDMCHMNNARYLRECDFARFSLYIRNGVFKAVWALGGNMVVAATTIRYRRALCIGEGYDLCSRIVTWDDKAFFLEQRFVSTKDRLVCAVMYCKQSVIRCSPDKILQHLCKRKVERPEFPEDLQHWVNFISASSQTLRAETCTVILRAWFQPPVWDVTGEQVITGPVTPHDIDMCHMSNARYLQECDFARFSLYMRNGVFKAVWALRGNILL
;
A
#
# COMPACT_ATOMS: atom_id res chain seq x y z
N MET A 1 -4.58 -27.61 33.28
CA MET A 1 -4.14 -26.28 33.75
C MET A 1 -2.95 -25.77 32.91
N TRP A 2 -1.87 -26.52 32.75
CA TRP A 2 -0.70 -26.12 31.96
C TRP A 2 -1.00 -25.92 30.48
N SER A 3 -1.87 -26.72 29.87
CA SER A 3 -2.26 -26.58 28.45
C SER A 3 -2.95 -25.23 28.16
N VAL A 4 -3.75 -24.73 29.09
CA VAL A 4 -4.39 -23.42 28.96
C VAL A 4 -3.37 -22.28 29.05
N VAL A 5 -2.37 -22.41 29.93
CA VAL A 5 -1.29 -21.44 30.07
C VAL A 5 -0.47 -21.36 28.81
N TRP A 6 -0.08 -22.50 28.22
CA TRP A 6 0.64 -22.54 26.96
C TRP A 6 -0.16 -21.99 25.79
N LEU A 7 -1.47 -22.26 25.74
CA LEU A 7 -2.35 -21.68 24.72
C LEU A 7 -2.42 -20.15 24.84
N LEU A 8 -2.58 -19.64 26.06
CA LEU A 8 -2.59 -18.18 26.29
C LEU A 8 -1.25 -17.54 25.94
N ALA A 9 -0.14 -18.17 26.32
CA ALA A 9 1.19 -17.69 25.95
C ALA A 9 1.37 -17.67 24.43
N ALA A 10 0.94 -18.71 23.73
CA ALA A 10 1.00 -18.76 22.26
C ALA A 10 0.13 -17.68 21.60
N LEU A 11 -1.07 -17.41 22.15
CA LEU A 11 -1.93 -16.32 21.67
C LEU A 11 -1.27 -14.96 21.90
N VAL A 12 -0.67 -14.72 23.06
CA VAL A 12 0.05 -13.47 23.33
C VAL A 12 1.20 -13.29 22.34
N VAL A 13 2.02 -14.33 22.13
CA VAL A 13 3.10 -14.29 21.13
C VAL A 13 2.55 -13.99 19.74
N LEU A 14 1.46 -14.64 19.34
CA LEU A 14 0.82 -14.42 18.03
C LEU A 14 0.38 -12.96 17.87
N PHE A 15 -0.30 -12.39 18.88
CA PHE A 15 -0.76 -10.99 18.82
C PHE A 15 0.37 -9.96 18.93
N CYS A 16 1.50 -10.32 19.57
CA CYS A 16 2.67 -9.45 19.66
C CYS A 16 3.53 -9.47 18.39
N THR A 17 3.51 -10.57 17.63
CA THR A 17 4.37 -10.76 16.46
C THR A 17 3.67 -10.56 15.12
N LEU A 18 2.35 -10.75 15.07
CA LEU A 18 1.55 -10.59 13.85
C LEU A 18 0.47 -9.53 14.04
N ASP A 19 0.16 -8.78 12.98
CA ASP A 19 -1.04 -7.94 12.94
C ASP A 19 -2.29 -8.81 12.69
N VAL A 20 -2.65 -9.61 13.70
CA VAL A 20 -3.80 -10.52 13.62
C VAL A 20 -5.07 -9.79 13.25
N TRP A 21 -5.24 -8.56 13.75
CA TRP A 21 -6.40 -7.73 13.46
C TRP A 21 -6.48 -7.34 11.97
N TYR A 22 -5.34 -7.03 11.35
CA TYR A 22 -5.29 -6.78 9.92
C TYR A 22 -5.80 -7.98 9.12
N PHE A 23 -5.29 -9.17 9.39
CA PHE A 23 -5.68 -10.39 8.66
C PHE A 23 -7.14 -10.76 8.88
N LEU A 24 -7.65 -10.63 10.10
CA LEU A 24 -9.07 -10.87 10.39
C LEU A 24 -9.96 -9.90 9.61
N ARG A 25 -9.59 -8.63 9.57
CA ARG A 25 -10.36 -7.61 8.86
C ARG A 25 -10.26 -7.79 7.34
N ALA A 26 -9.07 -8.03 6.81
CA ALA A 26 -8.87 -8.38 5.39
C ALA A 26 -9.72 -9.59 5.00
N GLY A 27 -9.67 -10.67 5.79
CA GLY A 27 -10.46 -11.88 5.58
C GLY A 27 -11.97 -11.62 5.57
N THR A 28 -12.48 -10.79 6.49
CA THR A 28 -13.91 -10.42 6.50
C THR A 28 -14.31 -9.61 5.28
N VAL A 29 -13.46 -8.69 4.81
CA VAL A 29 -13.71 -7.90 3.60
C VAL A 29 -13.71 -8.79 2.35
N ILE A 30 -12.73 -9.67 2.22
CA ILE A 30 -12.62 -10.64 1.12
C ILE A 30 -13.86 -11.55 1.08
N LEU A 31 -14.23 -12.11 2.24
CA LEU A 31 -15.38 -13.01 2.36
C LEU A 31 -16.69 -12.27 1.98
N ARG A 32 -16.89 -11.06 2.48
CA ARG A 32 -18.05 -10.24 2.10
C ARG A 32 -18.07 -9.93 0.60
N ALA A 33 -16.93 -9.61 0.01
CA ALA A 33 -16.82 -9.30 -1.42
C ALA A 33 -17.20 -10.51 -2.29
N TRP A 34 -16.91 -11.74 -1.87
CA TRP A 34 -17.29 -12.96 -2.59
C TRP A 34 -18.80 -13.20 -2.60
N PHE A 35 -19.51 -12.80 -1.54
CA PHE A 35 -20.97 -12.95 -1.46
C PHE A 35 -21.74 -11.75 -2.00
N GLN A 36 -21.07 -10.65 -2.34
CA GLN A 36 -21.68 -9.49 -2.96
C GLN A 36 -21.84 -9.67 -4.47
N ALA A 37 -22.83 -8.99 -5.05
CA ALA A 37 -23.04 -9.01 -6.49
C ALA A 37 -21.79 -8.54 -7.25
N PRO A 38 -21.39 -9.23 -8.34
CA PRO A 38 -20.30 -8.78 -9.19
C PRO A 38 -20.57 -7.40 -9.76
N VAL A 39 -19.51 -6.62 -9.95
CA VAL A 39 -19.57 -5.31 -10.59
C VAL A 39 -18.93 -5.42 -11.95
N TRP A 40 -19.75 -5.38 -13.00
CA TRP A 40 -19.31 -5.58 -14.37
C TRP A 40 -18.65 -4.34 -14.98
N ASP A 41 -18.97 -3.17 -14.46
CA ASP A 41 -18.29 -1.93 -14.85
C ASP A 41 -16.97 -1.82 -14.11
N ILE A 42 -15.86 -1.95 -14.85
CA ILE A 42 -14.49 -1.92 -14.31
C ILE A 42 -14.13 -0.54 -13.78
N THR A 43 -14.68 0.51 -14.39
CA THR A 43 -14.47 1.92 -13.98
C THR A 43 -15.51 2.38 -12.96
N GLY A 44 -16.53 1.57 -12.70
CA GLY A 44 -17.61 1.85 -11.78
C GLY A 44 -17.13 2.06 -10.35
N GLU A 45 -17.65 3.10 -9.70
CA GLU A 45 -17.36 3.39 -8.31
C GLU A 45 -17.96 2.32 -7.39
N GLN A 46 -17.15 1.82 -6.47
CA GLN A 46 -17.59 0.91 -5.42
C GLN A 46 -17.41 1.58 -4.06
N VAL A 47 -18.38 1.37 -3.19
CA VAL A 47 -18.42 1.97 -1.86
C VAL A 47 -18.26 0.88 -0.80
N VAL A 48 -17.34 1.10 0.12
CA VAL A 48 -17.17 0.31 1.34
C VAL A 48 -17.42 1.23 2.52
N THR A 49 -18.49 0.96 3.26
CA THR A 49 -18.82 1.75 4.46
C THR A 49 -18.02 1.25 5.65
N GLY A 50 -17.42 2.18 6.40
CA GLY A 50 -16.66 1.91 7.60
C GLY A 50 -17.00 2.88 8.74
N ARG A 51 -16.39 2.65 9.89
CA ARG A 51 -16.49 3.51 11.08
C ARG A 51 -15.14 3.58 11.76
N VAL A 52 -14.74 4.75 12.21
CA VAL A 52 -13.49 4.95 12.97
C VAL A 52 -13.64 4.32 14.35
N THR A 53 -12.79 3.36 14.64
CA THR A 53 -12.77 2.63 15.91
C THR A 53 -11.63 3.12 16.81
N PRO A 54 -11.62 2.80 18.11
CA PRO A 54 -10.49 3.14 19.00
C PRO A 54 -9.14 2.60 18.51
N HIS A 55 -9.14 1.52 17.73
CA HIS A 55 -7.92 0.94 17.13
C HIS A 55 -7.37 1.78 15.96
N ASP A 56 -8.17 2.67 15.39
CA ASP A 56 -7.81 3.46 14.21
C ASP A 56 -7.27 4.85 14.55
N ILE A 57 -7.35 5.26 15.81
CA ILE A 57 -7.04 6.64 16.21
C ILE A 57 -5.62 6.80 16.76
N ASP A 58 -5.09 8.01 16.57
CA ASP A 58 -4.14 8.64 17.45
C ASP A 58 -4.81 9.90 18.04
N MET A 59 -4.47 10.28 19.24
CA MET A 59 -5.01 11.43 19.96
C MET A 59 -6.53 11.62 19.92
N CYS A 60 -7.32 11.57 18.98
CA CYS A 60 -8.79 11.69 18.92
C CYS A 60 -9.34 11.52 17.51
N HIS A 61 -8.51 11.39 16.52
CA HIS A 61 -8.90 11.25 15.13
C HIS A 61 -8.18 10.08 14.46
N MET A 62 -8.68 9.67 13.31
CA MET A 62 -8.12 8.57 12.54
C MET A 62 -6.67 8.86 12.14
N ASN A 63 -5.76 7.96 12.53
CA ASN A 63 -4.34 8.02 12.20
C ASN A 63 -4.12 7.95 10.68
N ASN A 64 -3.17 8.74 10.17
CA ASN A 64 -2.88 8.85 8.74
C ASN A 64 -2.60 7.49 8.08
N ALA A 65 -1.86 6.59 8.75
CA ALA A 65 -1.57 5.26 8.23
C ALA A 65 -2.83 4.38 8.13
N ARG A 66 -3.85 4.63 8.97
CA ARG A 66 -5.10 3.87 8.95
C ARG A 66 -5.95 4.18 7.71
N TYR A 67 -5.90 5.39 7.18
CA TYR A 67 -6.54 5.70 5.89
C TYR A 67 -5.99 4.80 4.77
N LEU A 68 -4.69 4.60 4.70
CA LEU A 68 -4.08 3.73 3.68
C LEU A 68 -4.45 2.27 3.87
N ARG A 69 -4.49 1.80 5.13
CA ARG A 69 -4.93 0.43 5.44
C ARG A 69 -6.36 0.17 4.98
N GLU A 70 -7.27 1.11 5.22
CA GLU A 70 -8.66 0.99 4.75
C GLU A 70 -8.74 1.01 3.23
N CYS A 71 -7.89 1.80 2.58
CA CYS A 71 -7.78 1.81 1.13
C CYS A 71 -7.32 0.44 0.59
N ASP A 72 -6.42 -0.28 1.28
CA ASP A 72 -6.01 -1.64 0.91
C ASP A 72 -7.22 -2.58 0.94
N PHE A 73 -8.01 -2.54 2.01
CA PHE A 73 -9.21 -3.37 2.14
C PHE A 73 -10.25 -3.06 1.06
N ALA A 74 -10.48 -1.79 0.76
CA ALA A 74 -11.40 -1.39 -0.30
C ALA A 74 -10.93 -1.85 -1.69
N ARG A 75 -9.60 -1.86 -1.95
CA ARG A 75 -9.04 -2.43 -3.19
C ARG A 75 -9.24 -3.94 -3.30
N PHE A 76 -9.10 -4.69 -2.19
CA PHE A 76 -9.42 -6.12 -2.20
C PHE A 76 -10.88 -6.35 -2.59
N SER A 77 -11.82 -5.61 -1.98
CA SER A 77 -13.23 -5.68 -2.35
C SER A 77 -13.46 -5.34 -3.82
N LEU A 78 -12.87 -4.25 -4.31
CA LEU A 78 -12.99 -3.79 -5.69
C LEU A 78 -12.52 -4.89 -6.67
N TYR A 79 -11.31 -5.42 -6.49
CA TYR A 79 -10.72 -6.38 -7.42
C TYR A 79 -11.36 -7.77 -7.37
N ILE A 80 -11.94 -8.16 -6.25
CA ILE A 80 -12.71 -9.40 -6.14
C ILE A 80 -14.03 -9.26 -6.89
N ARG A 81 -14.78 -8.17 -6.65
CA ARG A 81 -16.09 -7.97 -7.22
C ARG A 81 -16.09 -7.69 -8.71
N ASN A 82 -15.08 -6.99 -9.23
CA ASN A 82 -14.94 -6.76 -10.68
C ASN A 82 -14.17 -7.87 -11.42
N GLY A 83 -13.72 -8.92 -10.69
CA GLY A 83 -13.05 -10.08 -11.27
C GLY A 83 -11.59 -9.87 -11.68
N VAL A 84 -11.03 -8.67 -11.49
CA VAL A 84 -9.62 -8.36 -11.85
C VAL A 84 -8.66 -9.33 -11.16
N PHE A 85 -8.87 -9.62 -9.87
CA PHE A 85 -8.04 -10.55 -9.11
C PHE A 85 -7.99 -11.94 -9.76
N LYS A 86 -9.16 -12.47 -10.14
CA LYS A 86 -9.29 -13.78 -10.80
C LYS A 86 -8.58 -13.79 -12.17
N ALA A 87 -8.71 -12.71 -12.93
CA ALA A 87 -8.07 -12.60 -14.25
C ALA A 87 -6.54 -12.49 -14.14
N VAL A 88 -6.03 -11.71 -13.18
CA VAL A 88 -4.58 -11.62 -12.91
C VAL A 88 -4.00 -12.99 -12.58
N TRP A 89 -4.63 -13.75 -11.70
CA TRP A 89 -4.19 -15.12 -11.37
C TRP A 89 -4.27 -16.08 -12.55
N ALA A 90 -5.34 -16.02 -13.33
CA ALA A 90 -5.49 -16.85 -14.52
C ALA A 90 -4.40 -16.57 -15.57
N LEU A 91 -3.88 -15.34 -15.61
CA LEU A 91 -2.79 -14.94 -16.51
C LEU A 91 -1.39 -15.10 -15.89
N GLY A 92 -1.28 -15.71 -14.71
CA GLY A 92 -0.02 -15.91 -14.01
C GLY A 92 0.66 -14.61 -13.57
N GLY A 93 -0.12 -13.52 -13.46
CA GLY A 93 0.35 -12.22 -13.06
C GLY A 93 0.29 -12.00 -11.55
N ASN A 94 0.76 -10.83 -11.14
CA ASN A 94 0.63 -10.31 -9.79
C ASN A 94 0.38 -8.79 -9.84
N MET A 95 -0.12 -8.22 -8.76
CA MET A 95 -0.31 -6.77 -8.61
C MET A 95 0.32 -6.27 -7.34
N VAL A 96 1.06 -5.17 -7.44
CA VAL A 96 1.69 -4.51 -6.30
C VAL A 96 1.41 -3.00 -6.33
N VAL A 97 1.28 -2.39 -5.16
CA VAL A 97 1.20 -0.94 -5.07
C VAL A 97 2.58 -0.36 -5.31
N ALA A 98 2.72 0.45 -6.35
CA ALA A 98 3.98 1.06 -6.76
C ALA A 98 4.13 2.50 -6.26
N ALA A 99 3.04 3.23 -6.14
CA ALA A 99 3.03 4.58 -5.62
C ALA A 99 1.64 4.95 -5.09
N THR A 100 1.61 5.76 -4.04
CA THR A 100 0.38 6.35 -3.50
C THR A 100 0.60 7.81 -3.17
N THR A 101 -0.44 8.61 -3.31
CA THR A 101 -0.50 9.96 -2.75
C THR A 101 -1.83 10.14 -2.06
N ILE A 102 -1.83 10.72 -0.89
CA ILE A 102 -3.04 11.00 -0.14
C ILE A 102 -3.08 12.47 0.28
N ARG A 103 -4.25 13.07 0.15
CA ARG A 103 -4.52 14.44 0.55
C ARG A 103 -5.62 14.45 1.60
N TYR A 104 -5.26 14.81 2.82
CA TYR A 104 -6.19 14.96 3.93
C TYR A 104 -6.81 16.36 3.90
N ARG A 105 -8.12 16.43 4.07
CA ARG A 105 -8.89 17.69 4.06
C ARG A 105 -9.61 17.94 5.39
N ARG A 106 -10.15 16.90 6.00
CA ARG A 106 -10.81 16.92 7.29
C ARG A 106 -10.52 15.64 8.04
N ALA A 107 -10.22 15.75 9.33
CA ALA A 107 -10.05 14.58 10.18
C ALA A 107 -11.38 13.83 10.36
N LEU A 108 -11.32 12.52 10.37
CA LEU A 108 -12.40 11.64 10.81
C LEU A 108 -12.20 11.37 12.30
N CYS A 109 -13.19 11.68 13.11
CA CYS A 109 -13.15 11.51 14.55
C CYS A 109 -13.55 10.10 14.96
N ILE A 110 -13.22 9.72 16.22
CA ILE A 110 -13.64 8.44 16.80
C ILE A 110 -15.15 8.27 16.70
N GLY A 111 -15.60 7.09 16.31
CA GLY A 111 -17.02 6.76 16.16
C GLY A 111 -17.68 7.34 14.89
N GLU A 112 -17.00 8.19 14.14
CA GLU A 112 -17.52 8.73 12.90
C GLU A 112 -17.56 7.67 11.80
N GLY A 113 -18.70 7.60 11.09
CA GLY A 113 -18.87 6.74 9.92
C GLY A 113 -18.32 7.39 8.67
N TYR A 114 -17.82 6.58 7.74
CA TYR A 114 -17.36 7.03 6.43
C TYR A 114 -17.74 6.05 5.32
N ASP A 115 -17.93 6.57 4.13
CA ASP A 115 -18.02 5.82 2.89
C ASP A 115 -16.68 5.94 2.16
N LEU A 116 -16.02 4.82 1.91
CA LEU A 116 -14.80 4.76 1.10
C LEU A 116 -15.17 4.38 -0.32
N CYS A 117 -15.23 5.40 -1.17
CA CYS A 117 -15.53 5.29 -2.59
C CYS A 117 -14.27 4.97 -3.35
N SER A 118 -14.23 3.87 -4.08
CA SER A 118 -13.06 3.40 -4.83
C SER A 118 -13.42 3.13 -6.28
N ARG A 119 -12.61 3.61 -7.23
CA ARG A 119 -12.77 3.35 -8.66
C ARG A 119 -11.43 3.26 -9.38
N ILE A 120 -11.38 2.50 -10.46
CA ILE A 120 -10.29 2.57 -11.44
C ILE A 120 -10.57 3.77 -12.35
N VAL A 121 -9.67 4.75 -12.34
CA VAL A 121 -9.80 5.98 -13.15
C VAL A 121 -9.35 5.71 -14.57
N THR A 122 -8.17 5.10 -14.72
CA THR A 122 -7.55 4.77 -16.00
C THR A 122 -6.43 3.75 -15.79
N TRP A 123 -5.75 3.36 -16.85
CA TRP A 123 -4.58 2.47 -16.79
C TRP A 123 -3.57 2.83 -17.87
N ASP A 124 -2.33 2.42 -17.68
CA ASP A 124 -1.29 2.41 -18.69
C ASP A 124 -0.89 0.96 -19.07
N ASP A 125 0.20 0.78 -19.77
CA ASP A 125 0.66 -0.54 -20.21
C ASP A 125 1.13 -1.45 -19.07
N LYS A 126 1.36 -0.88 -17.87
CA LYS A 126 1.97 -1.56 -16.72
C LYS A 126 1.18 -1.44 -15.42
N ALA A 127 0.23 -0.50 -15.32
CA ALA A 127 -0.44 -0.20 -14.06
C ALA A 127 -1.88 0.27 -14.24
N PHE A 128 -2.73 -0.04 -13.24
CA PHE A 128 -4.00 0.62 -13.02
C PHE A 128 -3.80 1.85 -12.13
N PHE A 129 -4.57 2.90 -12.40
CA PHE A 129 -4.62 4.10 -11.57
C PHE A 129 -5.98 4.19 -10.91
N LEU A 130 -5.98 4.24 -9.58
CA LEU A 130 -7.21 4.26 -8.77
C LEU A 130 -7.34 5.57 -8.03
N GLU A 131 -8.58 5.99 -7.89
CA GLU A 131 -8.99 7.04 -6.96
C GLU A 131 -9.78 6.43 -5.82
N GLN A 132 -9.47 6.82 -4.59
CA GLN A 132 -10.18 6.40 -3.39
C GLN A 132 -10.49 7.63 -2.54
N ARG A 133 -11.78 7.81 -2.18
CA ARG A 133 -12.25 8.99 -1.46
C ARG A 133 -12.96 8.59 -0.19
N PHE A 134 -12.55 9.17 0.92
CA PHE A 134 -13.24 9.07 2.19
C PHE A 134 -14.30 10.17 2.28
N VAL A 135 -15.54 9.78 2.35
CA VAL A 135 -16.70 10.69 2.46
C VAL A 135 -17.35 10.43 3.82
N SER A 136 -17.43 11.46 4.67
CA SER A 136 -18.12 11.32 5.95
C SER A 136 -19.60 11.01 5.75
N THR A 137 -20.13 10.04 6.50
CA THR A 137 -21.57 9.75 6.46
C THR A 137 -22.41 10.81 7.18
N LYS A 138 -21.78 11.61 8.06
CA LYS A 138 -22.44 12.63 8.87
C LYS A 138 -22.80 13.89 8.06
N ASP A 139 -21.86 14.40 7.30
CA ASP A 139 -21.98 15.68 6.60
C ASP A 139 -21.73 15.59 5.09
N ARG A 140 -21.46 14.38 4.59
CA ARG A 140 -21.15 14.09 3.19
C ARG A 140 -19.92 14.83 2.63
N LEU A 141 -19.07 15.36 3.50
CA LEU A 141 -17.83 16.00 3.11
C LEU A 141 -16.77 14.97 2.76
N VAL A 142 -15.96 15.28 1.75
CA VAL A 142 -14.76 14.51 1.40
C VAL A 142 -13.67 14.82 2.41
N CYS A 143 -13.33 13.82 3.22
CA CYS A 143 -12.33 13.91 4.29
C CYS A 143 -10.91 13.68 3.79
N ALA A 144 -10.73 12.74 2.87
CA ALA A 144 -9.46 12.45 2.23
C ALA A 144 -9.66 11.95 0.80
N VAL A 145 -8.68 12.22 -0.06
CA VAL A 145 -8.61 11.68 -1.43
C VAL A 145 -7.24 11.04 -1.62
N MET A 146 -7.22 9.82 -2.13
CA MET A 146 -6.02 9.08 -2.44
C MET A 146 -5.98 8.68 -3.91
N TYR A 147 -4.84 8.86 -4.56
CA TYR A 147 -4.50 8.20 -5.82
C TYR A 147 -3.51 7.07 -5.56
N CYS A 148 -3.71 5.96 -6.26
CA CYS A 148 -2.87 4.78 -6.16
C CYS A 148 -2.48 4.29 -7.55
N LYS A 149 -1.19 4.06 -7.75
CA LYS A 149 -0.65 3.36 -8.91
C LYS A 149 -0.44 1.90 -8.54
N GLN A 150 -1.27 1.03 -9.10
CA GLN A 150 -1.22 -0.42 -8.90
C GLN A 150 -0.52 -1.08 -10.08
N SER A 151 0.77 -1.37 -9.95
CA SER A 151 1.56 -2.02 -10.99
C SER A 151 1.19 -3.48 -11.17
N VAL A 152 1.13 -3.89 -12.42
CA VAL A 152 0.86 -5.27 -12.84
C VAL A 152 2.18 -5.92 -13.24
N ILE A 153 2.48 -7.09 -12.68
CA ILE A 153 3.71 -7.84 -12.90
C ILE A 153 3.39 -9.08 -13.72
N ARG A 154 4.21 -9.40 -14.72
CA ARG A 154 4.13 -10.54 -15.64
C ARG A 154 2.94 -10.52 -16.61
N CYS A 155 2.02 -9.60 -16.49
CA CYS A 155 0.96 -9.35 -17.47
C CYS A 155 0.73 -7.84 -17.62
N SER A 156 -0.28 -7.43 -18.37
CA SER A 156 -0.61 -6.01 -18.54
C SER A 156 -2.08 -5.76 -18.25
N PRO A 157 -2.46 -4.53 -17.84
CA PRO A 157 -3.85 -4.15 -17.64
C PRO A 157 -4.74 -4.48 -18.84
N ASP A 158 -4.30 -4.17 -20.07
CA ASP A 158 -5.06 -4.44 -21.28
C ASP A 158 -5.36 -5.94 -21.47
N LYS A 159 -4.38 -6.83 -21.19
CA LYS A 159 -4.59 -8.28 -21.24
C LYS A 159 -5.59 -8.77 -20.19
N ILE A 160 -5.53 -8.19 -18.98
CA ILE A 160 -6.46 -8.51 -17.89
C ILE A 160 -7.88 -8.12 -18.31
N LEU A 161 -8.05 -6.89 -18.81
CA LEU A 161 -9.35 -6.38 -19.25
C LEU A 161 -9.90 -7.13 -20.45
N GLN A 162 -9.04 -7.46 -21.41
CA GLN A 162 -9.43 -8.30 -22.55
C GLN A 162 -9.87 -9.72 -22.09
N HIS A 163 -9.19 -10.29 -21.10
CA HIS A 163 -9.57 -11.58 -20.53
C HIS A 163 -10.94 -11.53 -19.85
N LEU A 164 -11.24 -10.45 -19.12
CA LEU A 164 -12.50 -10.23 -18.42
C LEU A 164 -13.65 -9.92 -19.37
N CYS A 165 -13.48 -8.92 -20.22
CA CYS A 165 -14.55 -8.38 -21.05
C CYS A 165 -14.70 -9.11 -22.39
N LYS A 166 -13.75 -10.04 -22.74
CA LYS A 166 -13.69 -10.74 -24.01
C LYS A 166 -13.63 -9.82 -25.24
N ARG A 167 -13.34 -8.55 -25.04
CA ARG A 167 -13.17 -7.50 -26.05
C ARG A 167 -12.10 -6.52 -25.60
N LYS A 168 -11.55 -5.77 -26.53
CA LYS A 168 -10.67 -4.64 -26.22
C LYS A 168 -11.51 -3.56 -25.54
N VAL A 169 -11.06 -3.10 -24.38
CA VAL A 169 -11.67 -1.99 -23.64
C VAL A 169 -10.89 -0.73 -23.94
N GLU A 170 -11.59 0.33 -24.30
CA GLU A 170 -10.96 1.64 -24.51
C GLU A 170 -10.48 2.20 -23.17
N ARG A 171 -9.28 2.76 -23.21
CA ARG A 171 -8.65 3.38 -22.04
C ARG A 171 -9.26 4.76 -21.83
N PRO A 172 -9.81 5.07 -20.65
CA PRO A 172 -10.25 6.41 -20.32
C PRO A 172 -9.07 7.40 -20.37
N GLU A 173 -9.34 8.64 -20.73
CA GLU A 173 -8.35 9.71 -20.68
C GLU A 173 -7.87 9.95 -19.25
N PHE A 174 -6.60 10.34 -19.11
CA PHE A 174 -6.06 10.72 -17.82
C PHE A 174 -6.63 12.07 -17.39
N PRO A 175 -7.25 12.18 -16.21
CA PRO A 175 -7.54 13.48 -15.62
C PRO A 175 -6.26 14.30 -15.45
N GLU A 176 -6.34 15.61 -15.60
CA GLU A 176 -5.19 16.52 -15.59
C GLU A 176 -4.37 16.40 -14.30
N ASP A 177 -5.04 16.38 -13.15
CA ASP A 177 -4.40 16.23 -11.83
C ASP A 177 -3.67 14.89 -11.67
N LEU A 178 -4.26 13.81 -12.18
CA LEU A 178 -3.64 12.50 -12.19
C LEU A 178 -2.43 12.45 -13.13
N GLN A 179 -2.52 13.10 -14.29
CA GLN A 179 -1.40 13.19 -15.25
C GLN A 179 -0.20 13.91 -14.65
N HIS A 180 -0.42 15.02 -13.93
CA HIS A 180 0.66 15.71 -13.21
C HIS A 180 1.34 14.83 -12.17
N TRP A 181 0.56 14.06 -11.41
CA TRP A 181 1.12 13.12 -10.45
C TRP A 181 1.91 11.98 -11.13
N VAL A 182 1.41 11.43 -12.23
CA VAL A 182 2.12 10.39 -13.02
C VAL A 182 3.46 10.92 -13.54
N ASN A 183 3.49 12.14 -14.03
CA ASN A 183 4.73 12.79 -14.49
C ASN A 183 5.71 12.97 -13.32
N PHE A 184 5.23 13.41 -12.16
CA PHE A 184 6.05 13.54 -10.95
C PHE A 184 6.68 12.20 -10.53
N ILE A 185 5.90 11.13 -10.41
CA ILE A 185 6.46 9.82 -10.01
C ILE A 185 7.40 9.24 -11.07
N SER A 186 7.18 9.54 -12.34
CA SER A 186 8.09 9.13 -13.42
C SER A 186 9.44 9.82 -13.31
N ALA A 187 9.45 11.13 -13.10
CA ALA A 187 10.67 11.91 -12.88
C ALA A 187 11.41 11.45 -11.61
N SER A 188 10.69 11.29 -10.49
CA SER A 188 11.24 10.77 -9.23
C SER A 188 11.86 9.38 -9.41
N SER A 189 11.20 8.50 -10.16
CA SER A 189 11.73 7.16 -10.43
C SER A 189 13.02 7.17 -11.26
N GLN A 190 13.18 8.14 -12.16
CA GLN A 190 14.41 8.31 -12.94
C GLN A 190 15.55 8.77 -12.02
N THR A 191 15.30 9.75 -11.15
CA THR A 191 16.27 10.23 -10.16
C THR A 191 16.73 9.09 -9.25
N LEU A 192 15.80 8.34 -8.65
CA LEU A 192 16.13 7.20 -7.77
C LEU A 192 16.95 6.11 -8.48
N ARG A 193 16.69 5.85 -9.77
CA ARG A 193 17.52 4.90 -10.55
C ARG A 193 18.93 5.44 -10.78
N ALA A 194 19.06 6.72 -11.09
CA ALA A 194 20.36 7.36 -11.26
C ALA A 194 21.17 7.34 -9.96
N GLU A 195 20.54 7.63 -8.82
CA GLU A 195 21.15 7.55 -7.51
C GLU A 195 21.61 6.13 -7.17
N THR A 196 20.76 5.11 -7.43
CA THR A 196 21.12 3.70 -7.22
C THR A 196 22.33 3.30 -8.06
N CYS A 197 22.38 3.68 -9.33
CA CYS A 197 23.55 3.45 -10.18
C CYS A 197 24.79 4.15 -9.64
N THR A 198 24.67 5.38 -9.18
CA THR A 198 25.78 6.16 -8.60
C THR A 198 26.30 5.54 -7.31
N VAL A 199 25.42 5.06 -6.42
CA VAL A 199 25.79 4.36 -5.18
C VAL A 199 26.53 3.05 -5.50
N ILE A 200 26.05 2.26 -6.46
CA ILE A 200 26.71 1.04 -6.90
C ILE A 200 28.11 1.36 -7.44
N LEU A 201 28.24 2.34 -8.33
CA LEU A 201 29.53 2.74 -8.89
C LEU A 201 30.49 3.28 -7.82
N ARG A 202 29.99 4.11 -6.88
CA ARG A 202 30.80 4.60 -5.74
C ARG A 202 31.25 3.48 -4.82
N ALA A 203 30.40 2.51 -4.53
CA ALA A 203 30.74 1.35 -3.71
C ALA A 203 31.86 0.49 -4.35
N TRP A 204 31.96 0.51 -5.68
CA TRP A 204 33.01 -0.23 -6.43
C TRP A 204 34.31 0.55 -6.57
N PHE A 205 34.27 1.90 -6.62
CA PHE A 205 35.42 2.71 -7.06
C PHE A 205 35.95 3.72 -6.04
N GLN A 206 35.33 3.95 -4.86
CA GLN A 206 35.82 4.92 -3.89
C GLN A 206 35.76 4.44 -2.43
N PRO A 207 36.78 4.77 -1.59
CA PRO A 207 36.68 4.63 -0.16
C PRO A 207 35.61 5.60 0.42
N PRO A 208 35.04 5.30 1.60
CA PRO A 208 33.95 6.08 2.14
C PRO A 208 34.38 7.54 2.40
N VAL A 209 33.74 8.47 1.71
CA VAL A 209 33.84 9.89 2.02
C VAL A 209 32.72 10.21 3.01
N TRP A 210 33.10 10.73 4.18
CA TRP A 210 32.15 11.22 5.17
C TRP A 210 31.56 12.53 4.67
N ASP A 211 30.30 12.52 4.26
CA ASP A 211 29.57 13.73 3.93
C ASP A 211 28.88 14.27 5.20
N VAL A 212 29.16 15.53 5.52
CA VAL A 212 28.70 16.20 6.74
C VAL A 212 27.25 16.69 6.63
N THR A 213 26.65 16.61 5.44
CA THR A 213 25.26 17.01 5.17
C THR A 213 24.21 15.95 5.54
N GLY A 214 24.64 14.89 6.19
CA GLY A 214 23.90 13.92 6.97
C GLY A 214 22.45 13.62 6.57
N GLU A 215 22.25 12.79 5.58
CA GLU A 215 20.95 12.14 5.39
C GLU A 215 20.67 11.20 6.57
N GLN A 216 19.54 11.38 7.25
CA GLN A 216 19.13 10.50 8.34
C GLN A 216 18.54 9.20 7.75
N VAL A 217 19.17 8.08 8.03
CA VAL A 217 18.68 6.77 7.63
C VAL A 217 18.25 6.00 8.87
N ILE A 218 16.98 5.61 8.93
CA ILE A 218 16.47 4.70 9.94
C ILE A 218 16.42 3.30 9.34
N THR A 219 17.10 2.37 9.97
CA THR A 219 16.97 0.96 9.64
C THR A 219 16.11 0.27 10.68
N GLY A 220 15.09 -0.43 10.18
CA GLY A 220 14.34 -1.38 10.98
C GLY A 220 14.22 -2.69 10.22
N PRO A 221 14.25 -3.84 10.89
CA PRO A 221 13.90 -5.10 10.26
C PRO A 221 12.40 -5.10 9.93
N VAL A 222 12.04 -5.63 8.78
CA VAL A 222 10.63 -5.96 8.50
C VAL A 222 10.23 -7.13 9.36
N THR A 223 9.33 -6.91 10.31
CA THR A 223 8.83 -7.95 11.20
C THR A 223 7.59 -8.62 10.61
N PRO A 224 7.21 -9.82 11.07
CA PRO A 224 5.95 -10.44 10.66
C PRO A 224 4.72 -9.55 10.92
N HIS A 225 4.79 -8.64 11.88
CA HIS A 225 3.73 -7.67 12.18
C HIS A 225 3.56 -6.59 11.09
N ASP A 226 4.58 -6.36 10.30
CA ASP A 226 4.61 -5.34 9.24
C ASP A 226 4.20 -5.89 7.87
N ILE A 227 4.02 -7.22 7.77
CA ILE A 227 3.77 -7.89 6.50
C ILE A 227 2.29 -7.88 6.15
N ASP A 228 2.02 -7.49 4.92
CA ASP A 228 0.76 -7.61 4.22
C ASP A 228 0.96 -8.56 3.03
N MET A 229 0.35 -9.76 3.07
CA MET A 229 0.42 -10.76 2.00
C MET A 229 1.84 -10.97 1.43
N CYS A 230 2.85 -11.09 2.33
CA CYS A 230 4.28 -11.22 2.03
C CYS A 230 5.05 -9.93 1.70
N HIS A 231 4.42 -8.77 1.80
CA HIS A 231 5.06 -7.46 1.64
C HIS A 231 4.71 -6.56 2.82
N MET A 232 5.61 -5.64 3.16
CA MET A 232 5.30 -4.62 4.15
C MET A 232 4.10 -3.80 3.68
N SER A 233 3.08 -3.64 4.52
CA SER A 233 1.87 -2.90 4.14
C SER A 233 2.18 -1.42 3.90
N ASN A 234 1.42 -0.78 3.00
CA ASN A 234 1.58 0.65 2.72
C ASN A 234 1.39 1.51 3.97
N ALA A 235 0.48 1.09 4.86
CA ALA A 235 0.24 1.77 6.12
C ALA A 235 1.47 1.69 7.04
N ARG A 236 2.18 0.56 7.04
CA ARG A 236 3.41 0.39 7.81
C ARG A 236 4.58 1.17 7.24
N TYR A 237 4.74 1.24 5.92
CA TYR A 237 5.72 2.12 5.30
C TYR A 237 5.58 3.57 5.77
N LEU A 238 4.35 4.10 5.81
CA LEU A 238 4.11 5.46 6.30
C LEU A 238 4.36 5.58 7.80
N GLN A 239 3.96 4.59 8.59
CA GLN A 239 4.22 4.60 10.02
C GLN A 239 5.72 4.62 10.31
N GLU A 240 6.50 3.81 9.61
CA GLU A 240 7.96 3.83 9.73
C GLU A 240 8.56 5.16 9.25
N CYS A 241 8.02 5.76 8.18
CA CYS A 241 8.41 7.10 7.75
C CYS A 241 8.06 8.18 8.78
N ASP A 242 6.95 8.05 9.51
CA ASP A 242 6.59 8.97 10.58
C ASP A 242 7.51 8.79 11.81
N PHE A 243 7.85 7.57 12.18
CA PHE A 243 8.90 7.30 13.18
C PHE A 243 10.25 7.82 12.72
N ALA A 244 10.57 7.73 11.43
CA ALA A 244 11.79 8.25 10.85
C ALA A 244 11.93 9.77 11.00
N ARG A 245 10.83 10.50 11.03
CA ARG A 245 10.85 11.95 11.35
C ARG A 245 11.22 12.24 12.81
N PHE A 246 11.10 11.27 13.71
CA PHE A 246 11.37 11.41 15.14
C PHE A 246 12.73 10.90 15.59
N SER A 247 13.43 10.11 14.80
CA SER A 247 14.72 9.59 15.19
C SER A 247 15.64 9.38 13.99
N LEU A 248 16.67 10.12 13.96
CA LEU A 248 18.03 9.65 14.20
C LEU A 248 18.83 9.03 13.07
N TYR A 249 19.94 9.62 12.93
CA TYR A 249 21.28 9.33 12.41
C TYR A 249 21.65 7.86 12.29
N MET A 250 21.95 7.41 11.10
CA MET A 250 22.79 6.24 10.91
C MET A 250 24.17 6.60 10.42
N ARG A 251 25.16 6.13 11.16
CA ARG A 251 26.54 6.15 10.72
C ARG A 251 26.69 5.24 9.50
N ASN A 252 27.32 5.74 8.43
CA ASN A 252 27.55 5.03 7.16
C ASN A 252 28.14 3.59 7.27
N GLY A 253 28.67 3.21 8.43
CA GLY A 253 29.21 1.86 8.66
C GLY A 253 28.18 0.75 8.72
N VAL A 254 26.97 1.01 9.21
CA VAL A 254 25.94 -0.02 9.39
C VAL A 254 25.27 -0.38 8.06
N PHE A 255 25.10 0.58 7.17
CA PHE A 255 24.55 0.32 5.84
C PHE A 255 25.44 -0.60 5.00
N LYS A 256 26.77 -0.43 5.13
CA LYS A 256 27.74 -1.33 4.49
C LYS A 256 27.69 -2.75 5.04
N ALA A 257 27.49 -2.92 6.36
CA ALA A 257 27.40 -4.24 6.98
C ALA A 257 26.13 -5.00 6.56
N VAL A 258 24.99 -4.32 6.46
CA VAL A 258 23.72 -4.91 6.03
C VAL A 258 23.78 -5.30 4.54
N TRP A 259 24.42 -4.48 3.71
CA TRP A 259 24.58 -4.79 2.28
C TRP A 259 25.58 -5.92 2.02
N ALA A 260 26.68 -5.97 2.76
CA ALA A 260 27.66 -7.06 2.70
C ALA A 260 27.06 -8.40 3.15
N LEU A 261 26.19 -8.40 4.17
CA LEU A 261 25.45 -9.60 4.59
C LEU A 261 24.42 -10.06 3.55
N ARG A 262 23.79 -9.14 2.81
CA ARG A 262 22.87 -9.48 1.71
C ARG A 262 23.58 -9.98 0.45
N GLY A 263 24.78 -9.47 0.17
CA GLY A 263 25.64 -9.93 -0.94
C GLY A 263 26.18 -11.36 -0.74
N ASN A 264 26.33 -11.81 0.50
CA ASN A 264 26.78 -13.16 0.83
C ASN A 264 25.66 -14.21 0.89
N ILE A 265 24.41 -13.85 0.68
CA ILE A 265 23.24 -14.76 0.64
C ILE A 265 22.79 -15.05 -0.81
N LEU A 266 23.41 -14.40 -1.80
CA LEU A 266 23.09 -14.55 -3.24
C LEU A 266 24.25 -15.07 -4.09
N LEU A 267 25.23 -15.75 -3.45
CA LEU A 267 26.24 -16.58 -4.12
C LEU A 267 26.04 -18.05 -3.75
#